data_4b48827d7dd40d783387fda89cee62cb
#
_entry.id   4b48827d7dd40d783387fda89cee62cb
#
_cell.length_a   1.000
_cell.length_b   1.000
_cell.length_c   1.000
_cell.angle_alpha   90.00
_cell.angle_beta   90.00
_cell.angle_gamma   90.00
#
_symmetry.space_group_name_H-M   'P 1'
#
loop_
_entity.id
_entity.type
_entity.pdbx_description
1 polymer ?
#
loop_
_entity_poly.entity_id
_entity_poly.type
_entity_poly.pdbx_seq_one_letter_code
_entity_poly.pdbx_strand_id
1 'polypeptide(L)'
;MKTIRLLLVALGALATGFAVDTHFWQHGDRADFESGTLKNLSLRADGRVFLAPQFTEIFDSSTPYLWTLAADSKGNLYTAGGGTGSGSAKVFVIDRGGKSRPFAELDGLEIHAIVLDSKDEVYAATDPDGKIYKIASDGKPKLFYDPHQKYIWALAFNSKGDLFVATGDQGEIHRVTPAGVGSVFFKTEETHARSLAIDAQDNLIVGTEPSGLILRVSPMGQGFVVYQSPKREITSVAVTQEGAIYASGVGNKVAVAQAAPPPGPPPSLALPGGPGVGNARITPVTGGPAASLAGGSEVYRINTDGSPRKIWSNAQDIVYTIGFDAGGLPLVGTGNRGKIYRLDSDTVSTLLLDASPTQVTGFGRGPKGELYATTGNIGKVFRLGPGFEKTGSFESPVLDAGAFAYWGRITYRGLGKITVYTRSGNRSHPVSNWSPWATLETETSAAACD
;
A
#
# COMPACT_ATOMS: atom_id res chain seq x y z
N MET A 1 -6.37 24.24 -80.98
CA MET A 1 -7.44 23.49 -80.26
C MET A 1 -6.97 22.19 -79.54
N LYS A 2 -5.87 21.55 -79.90
CA LYS A 2 -5.36 20.36 -79.24
C LYS A 2 -4.64 20.63 -77.88
N THR A 3 -4.00 21.79 -77.74
CA THR A 3 -3.31 22.20 -76.52
C THR A 3 -4.21 22.58 -75.34
N ILE A 4 -5.42 23.14 -75.62
CA ILE A 4 -6.38 23.50 -74.59
C ILE A 4 -7.06 22.26 -73.98
N ARG A 5 -7.24 21.17 -74.74
CA ARG A 5 -7.82 19.91 -74.22
C ARG A 5 -6.83 19.14 -73.31
N LEU A 6 -5.54 19.29 -73.48
CA LEU A 6 -4.56 18.69 -72.60
C LEU A 6 -4.46 19.42 -71.26
N LEU A 7 -4.65 20.79 -71.26
CA LEU A 7 -4.63 21.56 -70.05
C LEU A 7 -5.88 21.31 -69.17
N LEU A 8 -7.01 21.07 -69.73
CA LEU A 8 -8.23 20.73 -68.98
C LEU A 8 -8.21 19.30 -68.41
N VAL A 9 -7.53 18.37 -69.02
CA VAL A 9 -7.33 17.02 -68.47
C VAL A 9 -6.30 17.03 -67.33
N ALA A 10 -5.28 17.89 -67.41
CA ALA A 10 -4.29 18.04 -66.34
C ALA A 10 -4.86 18.78 -65.12
N LEU A 11 -5.83 19.68 -65.27
CA LEU A 11 -6.51 20.35 -64.15
C LEU A 11 -7.53 19.43 -63.46
N GLY A 12 -8.07 18.40 -64.16
CA GLY A 12 -8.98 17.44 -63.56
C GLY A 12 -8.32 16.35 -62.75
N ALA A 13 -6.99 16.17 -62.91
CA ALA A 13 -6.21 15.15 -62.19
C ALA A 13 -5.64 15.64 -60.82
N LEU A 14 -5.87 16.91 -60.47
CA LEU A 14 -5.45 17.52 -59.21
C LEU A 14 -6.62 17.63 -58.18
N ALA A 15 -7.71 16.88 -58.40
CA ALA A 15 -8.61 16.59 -57.30
C ALA A 15 -7.92 15.56 -56.40
N THR A 16 -7.01 16.05 -55.57
CA THR A 16 -6.50 15.31 -54.43
C THR A 16 -7.72 14.95 -53.58
N GLY A 17 -8.16 13.70 -53.68
CA GLY A 17 -9.12 13.17 -52.76
C GLY A 17 -8.55 13.38 -51.38
N PHE A 18 -9.18 14.24 -50.59
CA PHE A 18 -8.92 14.27 -49.16
C PHE A 18 -9.36 12.93 -48.61
N ALA A 19 -8.39 12.00 -48.48
CA ALA A 19 -8.64 10.78 -47.76
C ALA A 19 -9.01 11.21 -46.33
N VAL A 20 -10.22 10.85 -45.91
CA VAL A 20 -10.61 11.03 -44.52
C VAL A 20 -9.74 10.08 -43.70
N ASP A 21 -8.87 10.66 -42.89
CA ASP A 21 -8.03 9.89 -41.99
C ASP A 21 -8.90 9.34 -40.86
N THR A 22 -8.88 8.03 -40.65
CA THR A 22 -9.71 7.36 -39.62
C THR A 22 -8.80 7.02 -38.46
N HIS A 23 -9.04 7.65 -37.32
CA HIS A 23 -8.36 7.38 -36.07
C HIS A 23 -9.20 6.45 -35.21
N PHE A 24 -8.52 5.52 -34.53
CA PHE A 24 -9.12 4.66 -33.54
C PHE A 24 -8.72 5.12 -32.14
N TRP A 25 -9.72 5.30 -31.27
CA TRP A 25 -9.53 5.51 -29.87
C TRP A 25 -9.86 4.22 -29.13
N GLN A 26 -8.90 3.67 -28.41
CA GLN A 26 -9.03 2.38 -27.77
C GLN A 26 -8.63 2.47 -26.30
N HIS A 27 -9.38 1.79 -25.43
CA HIS A 27 -9.00 1.43 -24.10
C HIS A 27 -8.90 -0.09 -24.00
N GLY A 28 -7.70 -0.63 -23.88
CA GLY A 28 -7.46 -2.08 -23.94
C GLY A 28 -6.45 -2.56 -22.93
N ASP A 29 -5.66 -1.67 -22.35
CA ASP A 29 -4.67 -2.02 -21.34
C ASP A 29 -4.90 -1.26 -20.02
N ARG A 30 -4.08 -1.57 -19.04
CA ARG A 30 -4.18 -0.95 -17.72
C ARG A 30 -3.95 0.56 -17.77
N ALA A 31 -2.97 1.04 -18.54
CA ALA A 31 -2.62 2.45 -18.61
C ALA A 31 -3.76 3.29 -19.19
N ASP A 32 -4.45 2.73 -20.19
CA ASP A 32 -5.63 3.37 -20.78
C ASP A 32 -6.72 3.63 -19.73
N PHE A 33 -7.05 2.62 -18.91
CA PHE A 33 -8.07 2.76 -17.86
C PHE A 33 -7.60 3.61 -16.68
N GLU A 34 -6.31 3.55 -16.31
CA GLU A 34 -5.75 4.39 -15.25
C GLU A 34 -5.71 5.87 -15.63
N SER A 35 -5.77 6.21 -16.93
CA SER A 35 -5.85 7.59 -17.40
C SER A 35 -7.21 8.26 -17.14
N GLY A 36 -8.26 7.47 -16.94
CA GLY A 36 -9.61 7.92 -16.64
C GLY A 36 -9.96 7.79 -15.14
N THR A 37 -11.24 7.82 -14.84
CA THR A 37 -11.77 7.69 -13.48
C THR A 37 -12.56 6.39 -13.35
N LEU A 38 -12.05 5.51 -12.49
CA LEU A 38 -12.70 4.27 -12.10
C LEU A 38 -13.47 4.48 -10.79
N LYS A 39 -14.72 4.06 -10.73
CA LYS A 39 -15.53 4.08 -9.51
C LYS A 39 -16.20 2.73 -9.33
N ASN A 40 -15.98 2.11 -8.16
CA ASN A 40 -16.50 0.79 -7.81
C ASN A 40 -16.05 -0.31 -8.80
N LEU A 41 -14.89 -0.14 -9.39
CA LEU A 41 -14.29 -1.07 -10.36
C LEU A 41 -12.90 -1.48 -9.90
N SER A 42 -12.57 -2.74 -10.12
CA SER A 42 -11.22 -3.30 -10.03
C SER A 42 -10.59 -3.33 -11.41
N LEU A 43 -9.29 -3.10 -11.48
CA LEU A 43 -8.52 -3.07 -12.70
C LEU A 43 -7.34 -4.04 -12.64
N ARG A 44 -7.36 -5.05 -13.47
CA ARG A 44 -6.29 -6.05 -13.57
C ARG A 44 -5.16 -5.55 -14.48
N ALA A 45 -3.96 -6.08 -14.26
CA ALA A 45 -2.75 -5.68 -15.01
C ALA A 45 -2.85 -5.89 -16.52
N ASP A 46 -3.70 -6.81 -16.98
CA ASP A 46 -3.98 -7.08 -18.39
C ASP A 46 -5.10 -6.22 -19.00
N GLY A 47 -5.52 -5.17 -18.31
CA GLY A 47 -6.56 -4.23 -18.77
C GLY A 47 -8.00 -4.70 -18.53
N ARG A 48 -8.21 -5.87 -17.93
CA ARG A 48 -9.57 -6.32 -17.58
C ARG A 48 -10.13 -5.53 -16.41
N VAL A 49 -11.41 -5.14 -16.55
CA VAL A 49 -12.14 -4.38 -15.54
C VAL A 49 -13.25 -5.24 -14.96
N PHE A 50 -13.39 -5.22 -13.63
CA PHE A 50 -14.39 -5.99 -12.88
C PHE A 50 -15.10 -5.09 -11.89
N LEU A 51 -16.26 -5.51 -11.37
CA LEU A 51 -16.85 -4.86 -10.20
C LEU A 51 -15.90 -5.04 -9.00
N ALA A 52 -15.64 -3.95 -8.28
CA ALA A 52 -14.82 -3.98 -7.08
C ALA A 52 -15.48 -4.81 -5.96
N PRO A 53 -14.71 -5.42 -5.06
CA PRO A 53 -15.28 -5.97 -3.84
C PRO A 53 -15.91 -4.84 -3.01
N GLN A 54 -16.97 -5.16 -2.27
CA GLN A 54 -17.54 -4.21 -1.32
C GLN A 54 -16.49 -3.80 -0.29
N PHE A 55 -16.41 -2.51 -0.02
CA PHE A 55 -15.52 -1.94 0.98
C PHE A 55 -16.34 -1.06 1.91
N THR A 56 -16.85 -1.68 2.98
CA THR A 56 -17.85 -1.08 3.85
C THR A 56 -17.21 -0.58 5.12
N GLU A 57 -17.34 0.71 5.41
CA GLU A 57 -16.95 1.29 6.69
C GLU A 57 -17.79 0.67 7.81
N ILE A 58 -17.12 0.17 8.85
CA ILE A 58 -17.75 -0.39 10.04
C ILE A 58 -17.43 0.40 11.30
N PHE A 59 -16.40 1.24 11.28
CA PHE A 59 -16.00 2.06 12.41
C PHE A 59 -15.19 3.27 11.97
N ASP A 60 -15.48 4.43 12.57
CA ASP A 60 -14.69 5.66 12.51
C ASP A 60 -14.21 5.99 13.93
N SER A 61 -12.90 5.97 14.13
CA SER A 61 -12.30 6.21 15.44
C SER A 61 -12.21 7.69 15.81
N SER A 62 -12.38 8.58 14.83
CA SER A 62 -12.08 10.01 14.95
C SER A 62 -10.62 10.30 15.33
N THR A 63 -9.72 9.32 15.22
CA THR A 63 -8.27 9.49 15.39
C THR A 63 -7.59 9.58 14.03
N PRO A 64 -6.40 10.20 13.92
CA PRO A 64 -5.70 10.28 12.63
C PRO A 64 -5.34 8.92 12.04
N TYR A 65 -4.93 7.97 12.90
CA TYR A 65 -4.41 6.68 12.47
C TYR A 65 -4.97 5.53 13.29
N LEU A 66 -5.30 4.44 12.62
CA LEU A 66 -5.39 3.09 13.17
C LEU A 66 -4.34 2.24 12.47
N TRP A 67 -3.37 1.71 13.22
CA TRP A 67 -2.22 0.99 12.65
C TRP A 67 -2.44 -0.52 12.56
N THR A 68 -3.26 -1.06 13.42
CA THR A 68 -3.32 -2.51 13.65
C THR A 68 -4.73 -2.96 13.99
N LEU A 69 -5.03 -4.22 13.69
CA LEU A 69 -6.30 -4.86 13.99
C LEU A 69 -6.10 -6.35 14.29
N ALA A 70 -6.76 -6.84 15.33
CA ALA A 70 -6.82 -8.25 15.65
C ALA A 70 -8.25 -8.65 16.05
N ALA A 71 -8.62 -9.91 15.86
CA ALA A 71 -9.94 -10.45 16.22
C ALA A 71 -9.83 -11.49 17.33
N ASP A 72 -10.79 -11.49 18.24
CA ASP A 72 -10.91 -12.56 19.23
C ASP A 72 -11.67 -13.78 18.68
N SER A 73 -11.69 -14.88 19.43
CA SER A 73 -12.37 -16.12 19.04
C SER A 73 -13.89 -15.96 18.91
N LYS A 74 -14.47 -14.91 19.50
CA LYS A 74 -15.91 -14.60 19.50
C LYS A 74 -16.31 -13.70 18.32
N GLY A 75 -15.33 -13.15 17.61
CA GLY A 75 -15.53 -12.24 16.47
C GLY A 75 -15.65 -10.77 16.86
N ASN A 76 -15.19 -10.37 18.03
CA ASN A 76 -14.96 -8.98 18.32
C ASN A 76 -13.63 -8.55 17.69
N LEU A 77 -13.58 -7.33 17.17
CA LEU A 77 -12.40 -6.74 16.56
C LEU A 77 -11.79 -5.73 17.52
N TYR A 78 -10.51 -5.84 17.74
CA TYR A 78 -9.72 -4.86 18.48
C TYR A 78 -8.84 -4.11 17.50
N THR A 79 -8.89 -2.79 17.52
CA THR A 79 -8.04 -1.94 16.69
C THR A 79 -7.41 -0.86 17.54
N ALA A 80 -6.23 -0.44 17.15
CA ALA A 80 -5.47 0.51 17.93
C ALA A 80 -4.69 1.49 17.05
N GLY A 81 -4.44 2.64 17.63
CA GLY A 81 -3.72 3.73 16.98
C GLY A 81 -3.53 4.90 17.92
N GLY A 82 -3.45 6.07 17.34
CA GLY A 82 -3.23 7.28 18.10
C GLY A 82 -3.18 8.53 17.25
N GLY A 83 -2.52 9.55 17.75
CA GLY A 83 -2.42 10.85 17.11
C GLY A 83 -1.30 11.70 17.70
N THR A 84 -1.42 13.02 17.54
CA THR A 84 -0.36 13.97 17.87
C THR A 84 -0.41 14.52 19.31
N GLY A 85 -1.36 14.09 20.13
CA GLY A 85 -1.53 14.56 21.50
C GLY A 85 -1.12 13.54 22.55
N SER A 86 -0.65 13.97 23.72
CA SER A 86 -0.41 13.08 24.86
C SER A 86 -1.71 12.38 25.26
N GLY A 87 -1.66 11.08 25.61
CA GLY A 87 -2.83 10.26 25.92
C GLY A 87 -3.68 9.90 24.71
N SER A 88 -3.12 9.96 23.50
CA SER A 88 -3.82 9.60 22.25
C SER A 88 -3.75 8.11 21.91
N ALA A 89 -2.89 7.35 22.59
CA ALA A 89 -2.77 5.90 22.39
C ALA A 89 -4.04 5.18 22.88
N LYS A 90 -4.89 4.76 21.93
CA LYS A 90 -6.22 4.19 22.22
C LYS A 90 -6.40 2.84 21.58
N VAL A 91 -7.02 1.95 22.33
CA VAL A 91 -7.55 0.69 21.84
C VAL A 91 -9.07 0.80 21.78
N PHE A 92 -9.65 0.39 20.67
CA PHE A 92 -11.09 0.33 20.45
C PHE A 92 -11.52 -1.12 20.28
N VAL A 93 -12.74 -1.43 20.66
CA VAL A 93 -13.39 -2.72 20.37
C VAL A 93 -14.64 -2.49 19.54
N ILE A 94 -14.82 -3.32 18.53
CA ILE A 94 -16.03 -3.41 17.71
C ILE A 94 -16.58 -4.80 17.98
N ASP A 95 -17.75 -4.89 18.61
CA ASP A 95 -18.35 -6.18 18.91
C ASP A 95 -18.90 -6.87 17.64
N ARG A 96 -19.22 -8.14 17.77
CA ARG A 96 -19.78 -8.94 16.68
C ARG A 96 -21.09 -8.36 16.09
N GLY A 97 -21.79 -7.51 16.86
CA GLY A 97 -23.00 -6.82 16.44
C GLY A 97 -22.71 -5.53 15.69
N GLY A 98 -21.44 -5.11 15.58
CA GLY A 98 -21.02 -3.86 14.94
C GLY A 98 -21.03 -2.64 15.87
N LYS A 99 -21.31 -2.82 17.17
CA LYS A 99 -21.25 -1.73 18.15
C LYS A 99 -19.80 -1.51 18.57
N SER A 100 -19.34 -0.29 18.43
CA SER A 100 -17.98 0.12 18.79
C SER A 100 -17.93 0.96 20.04
N ARG A 101 -16.81 0.87 20.76
CA ARG A 101 -16.50 1.73 21.94
C ARG A 101 -15.00 1.81 22.16
N PRO A 102 -14.53 2.86 22.87
CA PRO A 102 -13.20 2.82 23.48
C PRO A 102 -13.08 1.59 24.39
N PHE A 103 -11.95 0.91 24.31
CA PHE A 103 -11.68 -0.27 25.14
C PHE A 103 -10.65 0.03 26.22
N ALA A 104 -9.54 0.69 25.87
CA ALA A 104 -8.51 1.14 26.79
C ALA A 104 -7.82 2.40 26.27
N GLU A 105 -7.34 3.23 27.20
CA GLU A 105 -6.40 4.32 26.93
C GLU A 105 -5.09 3.99 27.63
N LEU A 106 -3.98 4.17 26.91
CA LEU A 106 -2.65 3.80 27.35
C LEU A 106 -1.74 5.03 27.40
N ASP A 107 -0.72 4.96 28.25
CA ASP A 107 0.34 5.96 28.23
C ASP A 107 1.16 5.82 26.94
N GLY A 108 1.16 6.85 26.11
CA GLY A 108 1.86 6.89 24.82
C GLY A 108 1.16 7.82 23.83
N LEU A 109 1.77 7.94 22.66
CA LEU A 109 1.19 8.72 21.56
C LEU A 109 0.45 7.81 20.57
N GLU A 110 1.04 6.66 20.28
CA GLU A 110 0.52 5.72 19.27
C GLU A 110 0.64 4.27 19.75
N ILE A 111 -0.10 3.40 19.08
CA ILE A 111 -0.03 1.94 19.22
C ILE A 111 0.15 1.36 17.84
N HIS A 112 1.33 0.78 17.56
CA HIS A 112 1.63 0.17 16.26
C HIS A 112 1.31 -1.32 16.21
N ALA A 113 1.28 -2.00 17.35
CA ALA A 113 1.04 -3.43 17.39
C ALA A 113 0.01 -3.82 18.47
N ILE A 114 -0.92 -4.68 18.08
CA ILE A 114 -1.88 -5.34 18.94
C ILE A 114 -1.95 -6.83 18.59
N VAL A 115 -1.96 -7.68 19.60
CA VAL A 115 -2.16 -9.13 19.43
C VAL A 115 -3.02 -9.68 20.55
N LEU A 116 -3.66 -10.81 20.31
CA LEU A 116 -4.42 -11.54 21.33
C LEU A 116 -3.76 -12.88 21.60
N ASP A 117 -3.79 -13.30 22.85
CA ASP A 117 -3.36 -14.65 23.22
C ASP A 117 -4.51 -15.68 23.03
N SER A 118 -4.23 -16.95 23.31
CA SER A 118 -5.20 -18.04 23.17
C SER A 118 -6.41 -17.96 24.11
N LYS A 119 -6.43 -16.99 25.04
CA LYS A 119 -7.52 -16.72 25.97
C LYS A 119 -8.29 -15.46 25.60
N ASP A 120 -8.05 -14.90 24.42
CA ASP A 120 -8.60 -13.63 23.96
C ASP A 120 -8.18 -12.42 24.81
N GLU A 121 -7.05 -12.49 25.55
CA GLU A 121 -6.50 -11.34 26.26
C GLU A 121 -5.70 -10.46 25.29
N VAL A 122 -5.90 -9.15 25.38
CA VAL A 122 -5.36 -8.18 24.45
C VAL A 122 -3.99 -7.68 24.93
N TYR A 123 -3.01 -7.67 24.05
CA TYR A 123 -1.70 -7.07 24.29
C TYR A 123 -1.47 -5.95 23.30
N ALA A 124 -1.13 -4.76 23.79
CA ALA A 124 -0.91 -3.57 22.99
C ALA A 124 0.44 -2.92 23.32
N ALA A 125 1.18 -2.53 22.30
CA ALA A 125 2.49 -1.88 22.44
C ALA A 125 2.39 -0.41 22.10
N THR A 126 2.87 0.46 23.03
CA THR A 126 2.84 1.91 22.89
C THR A 126 4.18 2.48 22.43
N ASP A 127 4.14 3.65 21.81
CA ASP A 127 5.28 4.45 21.39
C ASP A 127 5.09 5.92 21.83
N PRO A 128 6.19 6.72 22.08
CA PRO A 128 7.61 6.35 21.94
C PRO A 128 8.20 5.62 23.15
N ASP A 129 7.55 5.43 24.25
CA ASP A 129 8.09 4.79 25.46
C ASP A 129 7.91 3.27 25.46
N GLY A 130 8.00 2.63 24.36
CA GLY A 130 8.04 1.20 24.05
C GLY A 130 7.59 0.24 25.16
N LYS A 131 6.35 0.38 25.65
CA LYS A 131 5.78 -0.48 26.72
C LYS A 131 4.71 -1.40 26.17
N ILE A 132 4.60 -2.59 26.75
CA ILE A 132 3.57 -3.55 26.40
C ILE A 132 2.59 -3.66 27.56
N TYR A 133 1.33 -3.40 27.27
CA TYR A 133 0.24 -3.53 28.21
C TYR A 133 -0.60 -4.76 27.87
N LYS A 134 -0.93 -5.52 28.91
CA LYS A 134 -1.97 -6.55 28.86
C LYS A 134 -3.27 -5.91 29.33
N ILE A 135 -4.33 -6.04 28.56
CA ILE A 135 -5.60 -5.39 28.82
C ILE A 135 -6.63 -6.45 29.13
N ALA A 136 -7.17 -6.39 30.33
CA ALA A 136 -8.21 -7.31 30.77
C ALA A 136 -9.54 -7.08 30.02
N SER A 137 -10.45 -8.03 30.10
CA SER A 137 -11.75 -7.96 29.42
C SER A 137 -12.64 -6.77 29.86
N ASP A 138 -12.37 -6.19 31.02
CA ASP A 138 -13.02 -4.98 31.51
C ASP A 138 -12.37 -3.68 30.98
N GLY A 139 -11.34 -3.79 30.14
CA GLY A 139 -10.62 -2.68 29.53
C GLY A 139 -9.51 -2.09 30.40
N LYS A 140 -9.21 -2.68 31.56
CA LYS A 140 -8.13 -2.16 32.44
C LYS A 140 -6.77 -2.62 31.95
N PRO A 141 -5.89 -1.67 31.58
CA PRO A 141 -4.53 -1.99 31.17
C PRO A 141 -3.63 -2.26 32.39
N LYS A 142 -2.74 -3.20 32.26
CA LYS A 142 -1.66 -3.48 33.21
C LYS A 142 -0.35 -3.60 32.43
N LEU A 143 0.71 -2.92 32.89
CA LEU A 143 2.03 -3.08 32.33
C LEU A 143 2.42 -4.57 32.41
N PHE A 144 2.73 -5.14 31.26
CA PHE A 144 3.09 -6.54 31.09
C PHE A 144 4.60 -6.71 30.94
N TYR A 145 5.21 -5.89 30.08
CA TYR A 145 6.64 -5.92 29.82
C TYR A 145 7.16 -4.57 29.33
N ASP A 146 8.36 -4.21 29.75
CA ASP A 146 9.10 -3.03 29.30
C ASP A 146 10.48 -3.47 28.80
N PRO A 147 10.72 -3.49 27.48
CA PRO A 147 12.00 -3.82 26.91
C PRO A 147 13.06 -2.71 27.07
N HIS A 148 12.68 -1.54 27.60
CA HIS A 148 13.50 -0.32 27.69
C HIS A 148 13.98 0.15 26.30
N GLN A 149 13.14 -0.03 25.28
CA GLN A 149 13.34 0.42 23.90
C GLN A 149 12.32 1.53 23.58
N LYS A 150 12.69 2.40 22.67
CA LYS A 150 11.86 3.55 22.32
C LYS A 150 10.63 3.15 21.50
N TYR A 151 10.80 2.21 20.58
CA TYR A 151 9.74 1.79 19.66
C TYR A 151 9.53 0.29 19.72
N ILE A 152 8.25 -0.11 19.66
CA ILE A 152 7.85 -1.50 19.43
C ILE A 152 7.02 -1.56 18.15
N TRP A 153 7.59 -2.18 17.11
CA TRP A 153 6.99 -2.18 15.79
C TRP A 153 6.03 -3.34 15.54
N ALA A 154 6.29 -4.49 16.14
CA ALA A 154 5.48 -5.68 15.95
C ALA A 154 5.49 -6.60 17.15
N LEU A 155 4.39 -7.31 17.33
CA LEU A 155 4.16 -8.33 18.34
C LEU A 155 3.68 -9.62 17.68
N ALA A 156 4.11 -10.78 18.16
CA ALA A 156 3.60 -12.07 17.71
C ALA A 156 3.72 -13.13 18.80
N PHE A 157 2.71 -13.99 18.96
CA PHE A 157 2.77 -15.15 19.83
C PHE A 157 3.24 -16.39 19.06
N ASN A 158 4.12 -17.19 19.68
CA ASN A 158 4.41 -18.51 19.17
C ASN A 158 3.35 -19.55 19.65
N SER A 159 3.50 -20.78 19.17
CA SER A 159 2.59 -21.89 19.53
C SER A 159 2.56 -22.24 21.03
N LYS A 160 3.60 -21.82 21.78
CA LYS A 160 3.77 -22.07 23.24
C LYS A 160 3.21 -20.94 24.10
N GLY A 161 2.75 -19.84 23.46
CA GLY A 161 2.25 -18.66 24.16
C GLY A 161 3.33 -17.69 24.64
N ASP A 162 4.58 -17.81 24.19
CA ASP A 162 5.59 -16.79 24.40
C ASP A 162 5.34 -15.63 23.41
N LEU A 163 5.42 -14.40 23.92
CA LEU A 163 5.29 -13.18 23.13
C LEU A 163 6.66 -12.76 22.59
N PHE A 164 6.76 -12.62 21.28
CA PHE A 164 7.90 -12.01 20.62
C PHE A 164 7.64 -10.54 20.32
N VAL A 165 8.64 -9.70 20.60
CA VAL A 165 8.55 -8.25 20.55
C VAL A 165 9.67 -7.74 19.65
N ALA A 166 9.30 -7.14 18.53
CA ALA A 166 10.23 -6.52 17.59
C ALA A 166 10.37 -5.03 17.88
N THR A 167 11.62 -4.58 18.16
CA THR A 167 11.89 -3.23 18.65
C THR A 167 12.63 -2.35 17.65
N GLY A 168 12.56 -1.04 17.88
CA GLY A 168 13.37 -0.03 17.21
C GLY A 168 14.60 0.41 18.04
N ASP A 169 15.39 1.32 17.46
CA ASP A 169 16.64 1.88 17.96
C ASP A 169 17.82 0.88 18.05
N GLN A 170 17.61 -0.32 18.55
CA GLN A 170 18.65 -1.36 18.66
C GLN A 170 18.31 -2.64 17.88
N GLY A 171 17.18 -2.68 17.19
CA GLY A 171 16.76 -3.80 16.34
C GLY A 171 16.73 -5.14 17.07
N GLU A 172 16.31 -5.14 18.33
CA GLU A 172 16.24 -6.35 19.16
C GLU A 172 14.91 -7.06 19.02
N ILE A 173 14.93 -8.37 19.09
CA ILE A 173 13.77 -9.22 19.30
C ILE A 173 13.81 -9.72 20.73
N HIS A 174 12.79 -9.38 21.53
CA HIS A 174 12.65 -9.92 22.87
C HIS A 174 11.70 -11.12 22.86
N ARG A 175 11.95 -12.07 23.74
CA ARG A 175 11.01 -13.16 24.06
C ARG A 175 10.50 -12.97 25.48
N VAL A 176 9.18 -12.92 25.62
CA VAL A 176 8.50 -12.71 26.89
C VAL A 176 7.61 -13.89 27.19
N THR A 177 7.83 -14.51 28.34
CA THR A 177 7.03 -15.66 28.80
C THR A 177 5.60 -15.23 29.17
N PRO A 178 4.63 -16.15 29.28
CA PRO A 178 3.27 -15.82 29.75
C PRO A 178 3.22 -15.16 31.13
N ALA A 179 4.28 -15.30 31.94
CA ALA A 179 4.39 -14.66 33.25
C ALA A 179 4.90 -13.21 33.18
N GLY A 180 5.22 -12.68 31.99
CA GLY A 180 5.73 -11.32 31.79
C GLY A 180 7.25 -11.21 32.02
N VAL A 181 7.98 -12.33 32.11
CA VAL A 181 9.44 -12.30 32.22
C VAL A 181 10.04 -12.36 30.82
N GLY A 182 10.76 -11.32 30.44
CA GLY A 182 11.35 -11.18 29.10
C GLY A 182 12.84 -10.96 29.11
N SER A 183 13.47 -11.28 27.99
CA SER A 183 14.87 -11.02 27.70
C SER A 183 15.10 -10.90 26.20
N VAL A 184 16.24 -10.31 25.81
CA VAL A 184 16.68 -10.29 24.41
C VAL A 184 16.87 -11.72 23.92
N PHE A 185 16.16 -12.06 22.86
CA PHE A 185 16.21 -13.37 22.21
C PHE A 185 17.15 -13.35 21.00
N PHE A 186 17.11 -12.27 20.22
CA PHE A 186 17.92 -12.12 19.02
C PHE A 186 18.22 -10.63 18.74
N LYS A 187 19.41 -10.33 18.24
CA LYS A 187 19.82 -9.00 17.75
C LYS A 187 19.98 -9.05 16.24
N THR A 188 19.32 -8.13 15.55
CA THR A 188 19.33 -8.11 14.07
C THR A 188 20.58 -7.43 13.50
N GLU A 189 21.38 -6.76 14.33
CA GLU A 189 22.49 -5.87 13.92
C GLU A 189 22.02 -4.69 13.03
N GLU A 190 20.72 -4.40 13.05
CA GLU A 190 20.05 -3.33 12.34
C GLU A 190 19.45 -2.32 13.35
N THR A 191 19.05 -1.13 12.89
CA THR A 191 18.45 -0.13 13.79
C THR A 191 17.05 -0.56 14.20
N HIS A 192 16.26 -1.09 13.26
CA HIS A 192 14.88 -1.48 13.51
C HIS A 192 14.61 -2.92 13.07
N ALA A 193 14.04 -3.73 13.95
CA ALA A 193 13.26 -4.91 13.61
C ALA A 193 11.84 -4.43 13.31
N ARG A 194 11.54 -4.15 12.04
CA ARG A 194 10.39 -3.34 11.61
C ARG A 194 9.10 -4.14 11.46
N SER A 195 9.21 -5.39 11.09
CA SER A 195 8.06 -6.28 10.91
C SER A 195 8.37 -7.69 11.36
N LEU A 196 7.34 -8.42 11.80
CA LEU A 196 7.49 -9.73 12.40
C LEU A 196 6.31 -10.64 12.00
N ALA A 197 6.62 -11.87 11.62
CA ALA A 197 5.67 -12.97 11.47
C ALA A 197 6.26 -14.25 12.05
N ILE A 198 5.41 -15.22 12.34
CA ILE A 198 5.84 -16.55 12.84
C ILE A 198 5.31 -17.61 11.89
N ASP A 199 6.18 -18.54 11.47
CA ASP A 199 5.79 -19.66 10.63
C ASP A 199 5.26 -20.85 11.46
N ALA A 200 4.76 -21.89 10.78
CA ALA A 200 4.20 -23.08 11.42
C ALA A 200 5.23 -23.91 12.24
N GLN A 201 6.50 -23.62 12.10
CA GLN A 201 7.60 -24.25 12.86
C GLN A 201 8.13 -23.35 13.98
N ASP A 202 7.39 -22.30 14.34
CA ASP A 202 7.79 -21.28 15.32
C ASP A 202 9.08 -20.51 14.95
N ASN A 203 9.51 -20.49 13.67
CA ASN A 203 10.56 -19.58 13.26
C ASN A 203 10.00 -18.16 13.13
N LEU A 204 10.77 -17.18 13.57
CA LEU A 204 10.45 -15.78 13.36
C LEU A 204 10.91 -15.35 11.97
N ILE A 205 10.04 -14.67 11.26
CA ILE A 205 10.38 -13.97 10.02
C ILE A 205 10.39 -12.48 10.33
N VAL A 206 11.56 -11.88 10.18
CA VAL A 206 11.81 -10.48 10.61
C VAL A 206 12.22 -9.63 9.42
N GLY A 207 11.53 -8.53 9.23
CA GLY A 207 11.92 -7.49 8.28
C GLY A 207 12.61 -6.35 9.00
N THR A 208 13.69 -5.81 8.42
CA THR A 208 14.54 -4.81 9.08
C THR A 208 14.67 -3.49 8.33
N GLU A 209 15.25 -2.49 9.00
CA GLU A 209 15.72 -1.21 8.50
C GLU A 209 17.05 -0.88 9.20
N PRO A 210 18.07 -0.29 8.50
CA PRO A 210 18.03 0.34 7.17
C PRO A 210 18.54 -0.54 6.02
N SER A 211 18.99 -1.77 6.27
CA SER A 211 19.59 -2.61 5.20
C SER A 211 18.58 -3.45 4.44
N GLY A 212 17.30 -3.44 4.86
CA GLY A 212 16.21 -4.16 4.17
C GLY A 212 16.43 -5.67 4.16
N LEU A 213 16.87 -6.23 5.30
CA LEU A 213 17.05 -7.66 5.46
C LEU A 213 15.72 -8.35 5.78
N ILE A 214 15.56 -9.54 5.25
CA ILE A 214 14.54 -10.49 5.66
C ILE A 214 15.27 -11.65 6.33
N LEU A 215 15.04 -11.81 7.64
CA LEU A 215 15.69 -12.81 8.46
C LEU A 215 14.72 -13.93 8.81
N ARG A 216 15.22 -15.14 8.92
CA ARG A 216 14.57 -16.25 9.62
C ARG A 216 15.34 -16.56 10.88
N VAL A 217 14.69 -16.51 12.04
CA VAL A 217 15.29 -16.84 13.33
C VAL A 217 14.62 -18.10 13.87
N SER A 218 15.40 -19.13 14.11
CA SER A 218 14.90 -20.41 14.61
C SER A 218 14.38 -20.28 16.05
N PRO A 219 13.56 -21.25 16.55
CA PRO A 219 13.13 -21.29 17.95
C PRO A 219 14.30 -21.36 18.96
N MET A 220 15.51 -21.67 18.48
CA MET A 220 16.75 -21.70 19.28
C MET A 220 17.51 -20.36 19.25
N GLY A 221 16.98 -19.32 18.56
CA GLY A 221 17.64 -18.02 18.44
C GLY A 221 18.73 -17.94 17.38
N GLN A 222 18.81 -18.90 16.46
CA GLN A 222 19.77 -18.87 15.35
C GLN A 222 19.20 -18.10 14.18
N GLY A 223 19.82 -16.98 13.82
CA GLY A 223 19.41 -16.12 12.72
C GLY A 223 20.05 -16.47 11.39
N PHE A 224 19.27 -16.37 10.32
CA PHE A 224 19.73 -16.58 8.96
C PHE A 224 19.11 -15.49 8.04
N VAL A 225 19.94 -14.85 7.21
CA VAL A 225 19.46 -13.90 6.19
C VAL A 225 18.87 -14.68 5.03
N VAL A 226 17.56 -14.60 4.87
CA VAL A 226 16.84 -15.27 3.77
C VAL A 226 16.95 -14.46 2.48
N TYR A 227 16.86 -13.14 2.60
CA TYR A 227 16.99 -12.23 1.48
C TYR A 227 17.39 -10.83 1.92
N GLN A 228 18.21 -10.16 1.12
CA GLN A 228 18.50 -8.75 1.25
C GLN A 228 17.86 -7.99 0.11
N SER A 229 16.85 -7.20 0.44
CA SER A 229 16.14 -6.34 -0.52
C SER A 229 17.03 -5.19 -1.00
N PRO A 230 16.89 -4.72 -2.26
CA PRO A 230 17.45 -3.46 -2.70
C PRO A 230 16.82 -2.23 -2.03
N LYS A 231 15.68 -2.42 -1.35
CA LYS A 231 14.98 -1.36 -0.61
C LYS A 231 15.56 -1.18 0.78
N ARG A 232 15.33 -0.01 1.36
CA ARG A 232 15.87 0.36 2.67
C ARG A 232 15.16 -0.37 3.82
N GLU A 233 13.85 -0.41 3.77
CA GLU A 233 13.00 -0.88 4.87
C GLU A 233 12.09 -2.01 4.41
N ILE A 234 11.93 -3.04 5.24
CA ILE A 234 10.93 -4.09 5.08
C ILE A 234 9.75 -3.77 6.00
N THR A 235 8.73 -3.13 5.44
CA THR A 235 7.56 -2.62 6.19
C THR A 235 6.62 -3.72 6.65
N SER A 236 6.54 -4.82 5.92
CA SER A 236 5.64 -5.92 6.26
C SER A 236 6.22 -7.25 5.82
N VAL A 237 6.05 -8.27 6.66
CA VAL A 237 6.30 -9.68 6.33
C VAL A 237 5.04 -10.49 6.66
N ALA A 238 4.75 -11.47 5.81
CA ALA A 238 3.65 -12.41 5.99
C ALA A 238 4.08 -13.81 5.54
N VAL A 239 3.56 -14.85 6.17
CA VAL A 239 3.91 -16.24 5.86
C VAL A 239 2.65 -17.02 5.56
N THR A 240 2.67 -17.82 4.50
CA THR A 240 1.57 -18.75 4.19
C THR A 240 1.67 -20.01 5.06
N GLN A 241 0.59 -20.79 5.09
CA GLN A 241 0.59 -22.07 5.81
C GLN A 241 1.64 -23.05 5.28
N GLU A 242 1.95 -22.97 3.98
CA GLU A 242 2.97 -23.79 3.32
C GLU A 242 4.40 -23.28 3.59
N GLY A 243 4.57 -22.11 4.24
CA GLY A 243 5.85 -21.56 4.63
C GLY A 243 6.50 -20.62 3.59
N ALA A 244 5.77 -20.23 2.53
CA ALA A 244 6.24 -19.17 1.63
C ALA A 244 6.15 -17.81 2.33
N ILE A 245 7.21 -17.00 2.20
CA ILE A 245 7.32 -15.68 2.81
C ILE A 245 6.98 -14.63 1.77
N TYR A 246 6.12 -13.68 2.13
CA TYR A 246 5.87 -12.46 1.40
C TYR A 246 6.40 -11.28 2.20
N ALA A 247 7.13 -10.38 1.53
CA ALA A 247 7.72 -9.22 2.16
C ALA A 247 7.61 -7.98 1.28
N SER A 248 7.33 -6.83 1.87
CA SER A 248 7.34 -5.55 1.18
C SER A 248 8.56 -4.73 1.55
N GLY A 249 9.30 -4.29 0.53
CA GLY A 249 10.42 -3.37 0.68
C GLY A 249 10.06 -1.98 0.19
N VAL A 250 10.43 -0.94 0.93
CA VAL A 250 10.17 0.46 0.59
C VAL A 250 11.40 1.34 0.71
N GLY A 251 11.38 2.46 0.00
CA GLY A 251 12.44 3.46 0.03
C GLY A 251 13.73 3.02 -0.66
N ASN A 252 14.51 3.99 -1.09
CA ASN A 252 15.84 3.74 -1.63
C ASN A 252 16.87 3.69 -0.51
N LYS A 253 17.83 2.77 -0.61
CA LYS A 253 19.04 2.83 0.22
C LYS A 253 19.78 4.11 -0.12
N VAL A 254 20.15 4.88 0.90
CA VAL A 254 21.04 6.02 0.71
C VAL A 254 22.38 5.41 0.27
N ALA A 255 22.85 5.77 -0.92
CA ALA A 255 24.21 5.43 -1.30
C ALA A 255 25.13 6.05 -0.23
N VAL A 256 25.85 5.22 0.51
CA VAL A 256 26.94 5.72 1.34
C VAL A 256 27.89 6.37 0.36
N ALA A 257 27.92 7.70 0.33
CA ALA A 257 28.90 8.42 -0.44
C ALA A 257 30.26 7.90 0.05
N GLN A 258 30.93 7.10 -0.78
CA GLN A 258 32.33 6.78 -0.52
C GLN A 258 32.99 8.13 -0.27
N ALA A 259 33.52 8.30 0.94
CA ALA A 259 34.24 9.50 1.28
C ALA A 259 35.24 9.77 0.14
N ALA A 260 35.04 10.86 -0.56
CA ALA A 260 35.98 11.26 -1.59
C ALA A 260 37.38 11.26 -0.93
N PRO A 261 38.39 10.70 -1.58
CA PRO A 261 39.74 10.78 -1.02
C PRO A 261 40.00 12.26 -0.70
N PRO A 262 40.64 12.57 0.44
CA PRO A 262 40.87 13.92 0.87
C PRO A 262 41.50 14.69 -0.30
N PRO A 263 41.04 15.90 -0.62
CA PRO A 263 41.62 16.68 -1.69
C PRO A 263 43.11 16.90 -1.36
N GLY A 264 43.96 16.52 -2.31
CA GLY A 264 45.38 16.79 -2.22
C GLY A 264 45.63 18.29 -1.98
N PRO A 265 46.74 18.67 -1.31
CA PRO A 265 46.99 20.06 -1.00
C PRO A 265 46.91 20.92 -2.25
N PRO A 266 46.19 22.07 -2.19
CA PRO A 266 46.07 22.94 -3.35
C PRO A 266 47.41 23.47 -3.77
N PRO A 267 47.72 23.60 -5.07
CA PRO A 267 48.89 24.28 -5.51
C PRO A 267 48.85 25.75 -5.04
N SER A 268 49.84 26.18 -4.30
CA SER A 268 49.96 27.52 -3.81
C SER A 268 50.20 28.50 -4.99
N LEU A 269 49.19 29.22 -5.39
CA LEU A 269 49.30 30.44 -6.20
C LEU A 269 49.04 31.62 -5.28
N ALA A 270 50.12 32.27 -4.91
CA ALA A 270 50.08 33.55 -4.22
C ALA A 270 49.58 34.64 -5.18
N LEU A 271 48.52 35.35 -4.79
CA LEU A 271 48.18 36.70 -5.32
C LEU A 271 47.73 37.60 -4.17
N PRO A 272 48.10 38.85 -4.16
CA PRO A 272 47.90 39.73 -3.01
C PRO A 272 46.62 40.53 -3.06
N GLY A 273 46.01 40.72 -1.89
CA GLY A 273 45.31 41.92 -1.50
C GLY A 273 43.82 42.08 -1.85
N GLY A 274 42.99 42.08 -0.78
CA GLY A 274 41.66 42.71 -0.77
C GLY A 274 40.71 42.12 0.28
N PRO A 275 40.16 42.91 1.22
CA PRO A 275 39.25 42.41 2.23
C PRO A 275 37.83 42.36 1.69
N GLY A 276 37.27 41.16 1.60
CA GLY A 276 35.89 40.93 1.24
C GLY A 276 35.21 40.01 2.29
N VAL A 277 34.39 40.60 3.12
CA VAL A 277 33.55 39.90 4.10
C VAL A 277 32.47 39.13 3.35
N GLY A 278 32.66 37.83 3.19
CA GLY A 278 31.65 36.94 2.62
C GLY A 278 30.70 36.44 3.69
N ASN A 279 29.47 36.94 3.74
CA ASN A 279 28.38 36.43 4.53
C ASN A 279 28.08 34.98 4.13
N ALA A 280 28.40 34.02 4.98
CA ALA A 280 27.85 32.68 4.89
C ALA A 280 26.35 32.76 5.16
N ARG A 281 25.55 32.63 4.12
CA ARG A 281 24.11 32.46 4.21
C ARG A 281 23.85 31.04 4.80
N ILE A 282 23.49 30.99 6.06
CA ILE A 282 22.85 29.82 6.64
C ILE A 282 21.44 29.79 6.06
N THR A 283 21.18 28.89 5.12
CA THR A 283 19.81 28.59 4.71
C THR A 283 19.14 27.83 5.84
N PRO A 284 18.03 28.33 6.40
CA PRO A 284 17.27 27.56 7.38
C PRO A 284 16.72 26.31 6.67
N VAL A 285 17.00 25.15 7.22
CA VAL A 285 16.32 23.91 6.87
C VAL A 285 14.90 24.07 7.39
N THR A 286 14.02 24.59 6.55
CA THR A 286 12.57 24.50 6.81
C THR A 286 12.21 23.02 6.78
N GLY A 287 11.77 22.48 7.91
CA GLY A 287 11.15 21.17 7.99
C GLY A 287 9.98 21.12 7.01
N GLY A 288 10.20 20.56 5.83
CA GLY A 288 9.16 20.26 4.86
C GLY A 288 8.32 19.10 5.36
N PRO A 289 7.08 18.97 4.85
CA PRO A 289 6.22 17.82 5.13
C PRO A 289 6.97 16.54 4.80
N ALA A 290 6.72 15.51 5.62
CA ALA A 290 7.38 14.20 5.60
C ALA A 290 7.92 13.83 4.22
N ALA A 291 9.23 13.74 4.10
CA ALA A 291 9.89 13.42 2.85
C ALA A 291 9.22 12.15 2.30
N SER A 292 8.55 12.28 1.15
CA SER A 292 8.03 11.13 0.43
C SER A 292 9.20 10.15 0.30
N LEU A 293 9.05 8.93 0.81
CA LEU A 293 10.07 7.90 0.70
C LEU A 293 10.35 7.69 -0.78
N ALA A 294 11.38 8.37 -1.30
CA ALA A 294 11.76 8.28 -2.70
C ALA A 294 12.05 6.82 -3.04
N GLY A 295 11.48 6.32 -4.14
CA GLY A 295 11.81 4.99 -4.65
C GLY A 295 10.68 3.97 -4.61
N GLY A 296 9.49 4.33 -4.15
CA GLY A 296 8.32 3.43 -4.18
C GLY A 296 8.51 2.13 -3.41
N SER A 297 7.73 1.13 -3.78
CA SER A 297 7.74 -0.18 -3.10
C SER A 297 7.91 -1.34 -4.06
N GLU A 298 8.41 -2.43 -3.51
CA GLU A 298 8.50 -3.74 -4.15
C GLU A 298 7.95 -4.81 -3.22
N VAL A 299 7.32 -5.85 -3.78
CA VAL A 299 6.89 -7.03 -3.02
C VAL A 299 7.65 -8.24 -3.54
N TYR A 300 8.18 -8.99 -2.59
CA TYR A 300 8.96 -10.21 -2.83
C TYR A 300 8.18 -11.42 -2.32
N ARG A 301 8.28 -12.53 -3.04
CA ARG A 301 7.92 -13.85 -2.56
C ARG A 301 9.20 -14.67 -2.44
N ILE A 302 9.41 -15.28 -1.29
CA ILE A 302 10.49 -16.22 -1.04
C ILE A 302 9.84 -17.58 -0.85
N ASN A 303 10.12 -18.48 -1.77
CA ASN A 303 9.57 -19.83 -1.75
C ASN A 303 10.15 -20.65 -0.59
N THR A 304 9.56 -21.81 -0.33
CA THR A 304 10.03 -22.75 0.72
C THR A 304 11.44 -23.30 0.46
N ASP A 305 11.87 -23.31 -0.79
CA ASP A 305 13.24 -23.65 -1.22
C ASP A 305 14.26 -22.51 -1.00
N GLY A 306 13.79 -21.35 -0.51
CA GLY A 306 14.61 -20.16 -0.28
C GLY A 306 14.78 -19.26 -1.51
N SER A 307 14.20 -19.59 -2.67
CA SER A 307 14.35 -18.77 -3.87
C SER A 307 13.50 -17.49 -3.80
N PRO A 308 14.11 -16.28 -3.88
CA PRO A 308 13.38 -15.03 -3.87
C PRO A 308 12.92 -14.63 -5.27
N ARG A 309 11.74 -14.05 -5.37
CA ARG A 309 11.19 -13.43 -6.58
C ARG A 309 10.55 -12.10 -6.26
N LYS A 310 10.86 -11.08 -7.05
CA LYS A 310 10.09 -9.85 -7.06
C LYS A 310 8.82 -10.08 -7.88
N ILE A 311 7.66 -9.96 -7.24
CA ILE A 311 6.37 -10.26 -7.84
C ILE A 311 5.51 -9.03 -8.11
N TRP A 312 5.89 -7.87 -7.52
CA TRP A 312 5.20 -6.61 -7.74
C TRP A 312 6.12 -5.41 -7.45
N SER A 313 5.87 -4.30 -8.12
CA SER A 313 6.54 -3.03 -7.84
C SER A 313 5.67 -1.85 -8.28
N ASN A 314 5.78 -0.75 -7.53
CA ASN A 314 5.16 0.52 -7.86
C ASN A 314 6.06 1.68 -7.39
N ALA A 315 6.30 2.65 -8.26
CA ALA A 315 7.21 3.77 -7.97
C ALA A 315 6.57 4.85 -7.08
N GLN A 316 5.25 4.89 -6.98
CA GLN A 316 4.50 5.94 -6.29
C GLN A 316 3.84 5.47 -4.99
N ASP A 317 3.41 4.22 -4.93
CA ASP A 317 2.69 3.68 -3.78
C ASP A 317 3.66 3.12 -2.74
N ILE A 318 3.43 3.44 -1.47
CA ILE A 318 4.18 2.92 -0.33
C ILE A 318 3.38 1.79 0.29
N VAL A 319 3.94 0.60 0.32
CA VAL A 319 3.28 -0.56 0.96
C VAL A 319 3.47 -0.48 2.47
N TYR A 320 2.36 -0.50 3.21
CA TYR A 320 2.35 -0.58 4.66
C TYR A 320 2.10 -1.99 5.17
N THR A 321 1.28 -2.76 4.46
CA THR A 321 0.83 -4.05 4.96
C THR A 321 0.63 -5.08 3.85
N ILE A 322 0.90 -6.34 4.19
CA ILE A 322 0.56 -7.51 3.38
C ILE A 322 -0.41 -8.39 4.18
N GLY A 323 -1.48 -8.80 3.54
CA GLY A 323 -2.43 -9.79 4.05
C GLY A 323 -2.74 -10.83 2.98
N PHE A 324 -3.72 -11.67 3.24
CA PHE A 324 -4.19 -12.67 2.28
C PHE A 324 -5.71 -12.60 2.14
N ASP A 325 -6.24 -12.82 0.94
CA ASP A 325 -7.67 -12.98 0.74
C ASP A 325 -8.17 -14.37 1.18
N ALA A 326 -9.46 -14.63 1.06
CA ALA A 326 -10.05 -15.93 1.43
C ALA A 326 -9.48 -17.10 0.62
N GLY A 327 -8.98 -16.84 -0.58
CA GLY A 327 -8.34 -17.82 -1.46
C GLY A 327 -6.85 -18.00 -1.19
N GLY A 328 -6.27 -17.26 -0.24
CA GLY A 328 -4.84 -17.30 0.06
C GLY A 328 -3.98 -16.44 -0.86
N LEU A 329 -4.59 -15.62 -1.75
CA LEU A 329 -3.83 -14.71 -2.59
C LEU A 329 -3.38 -13.47 -1.78
N PRO A 330 -2.14 -13.00 -1.99
CA PRO A 330 -1.63 -11.85 -1.27
C PRO A 330 -2.39 -10.56 -1.60
N LEU A 331 -2.72 -9.82 -0.55
CA LEU A 331 -3.25 -8.46 -0.61
C LEU A 331 -2.17 -7.48 -0.17
N VAL A 332 -2.08 -6.37 -0.86
CA VAL A 332 -1.12 -5.30 -0.60
C VAL A 332 -1.88 -4.02 -0.31
N GLY A 333 -1.74 -3.50 0.91
CA GLY A 333 -2.31 -2.23 1.35
C GLY A 333 -1.28 -1.12 1.26
N THR A 334 -1.65 -0.01 0.62
CA THR A 334 -0.71 1.08 0.33
C THR A 334 -1.10 2.39 1.00
N GLY A 335 -0.11 3.25 1.22
CA GLY A 335 -0.27 4.66 1.53
C GLY A 335 -0.28 5.54 0.29
N ASN A 336 -0.25 6.85 0.51
CA ASN A 336 -0.30 7.94 -0.47
C ASN A 336 -1.64 8.05 -1.22
N ARG A 337 -2.21 6.95 -1.68
CA ARG A 337 -3.47 6.91 -2.44
C ARG A 337 -4.46 5.87 -1.94
N GLY A 338 -4.13 5.15 -0.84
CA GLY A 338 -5.01 4.17 -0.23
C GLY A 338 -5.43 2.99 -1.12
N LYS A 339 -4.54 2.55 -2.01
CA LYS A 339 -4.85 1.46 -2.93
C LYS A 339 -4.72 0.10 -2.27
N ILE A 340 -5.62 -0.81 -2.61
CA ILE A 340 -5.52 -2.22 -2.27
C ILE A 340 -5.31 -3.02 -3.56
N TYR A 341 -4.19 -3.73 -3.62
CA TYR A 341 -3.88 -4.63 -4.72
C TYR A 341 -4.01 -6.08 -4.27
N ARG A 342 -4.43 -6.95 -5.18
CA ARG A 342 -4.30 -8.40 -5.05
C ARG A 342 -3.26 -8.89 -6.05
N LEU A 343 -2.36 -9.75 -5.60
CA LEU A 343 -1.36 -10.37 -6.46
C LEU A 343 -1.90 -11.73 -6.92
N ASP A 344 -2.42 -11.76 -8.14
CA ASP A 344 -3.09 -12.94 -8.71
C ASP A 344 -2.08 -14.02 -9.12
N SER A 345 -0.85 -13.61 -9.48
CA SER A 345 0.29 -14.46 -9.77
C SER A 345 1.60 -13.67 -9.64
N ASP A 346 2.73 -14.29 -9.95
CA ASP A 346 4.05 -13.62 -9.94
C ASP A 346 4.15 -12.42 -10.91
N THR A 347 3.27 -12.35 -11.91
CA THR A 347 3.32 -11.34 -12.98
C THR A 347 2.02 -10.58 -13.16
N VAL A 348 0.95 -11.02 -12.52
CA VAL A 348 -0.38 -10.41 -12.66
C VAL A 348 -0.86 -9.89 -11.32
N SER A 349 -1.23 -8.63 -11.29
CA SER A 349 -1.87 -8.00 -10.14
C SER A 349 -3.18 -7.32 -10.53
N THR A 350 -4.10 -7.23 -9.59
CA THR A 350 -5.36 -6.51 -9.73
C THR A 350 -5.41 -5.38 -8.72
N LEU A 351 -5.58 -4.13 -9.16
CA LEU A 351 -6.03 -3.06 -8.31
C LEU A 351 -7.48 -3.34 -7.94
N LEU A 352 -7.73 -3.72 -6.69
CA LEU A 352 -9.08 -4.06 -6.23
C LEU A 352 -9.95 -2.82 -6.06
N LEU A 353 -9.41 -1.80 -5.40
CA LEU A 353 -10.10 -0.55 -5.12
C LEU A 353 -9.13 0.54 -4.65
N ASP A 354 -9.60 1.78 -4.69
CA ASP A 354 -8.99 2.92 -4.01
C ASP A 354 -9.79 3.16 -2.71
N ALA A 355 -9.14 3.01 -1.56
CA ALA A 355 -9.74 3.35 -0.29
C ALA A 355 -9.76 4.87 -0.09
N SER A 356 -10.85 5.38 0.49
CA SER A 356 -10.89 6.72 1.06
C SER A 356 -11.13 6.54 2.56
N PRO A 357 -10.14 6.68 3.38
CA PRO A 357 -8.89 7.48 3.41
C PRO A 357 -7.69 6.94 2.60
N THR A 358 -6.65 7.78 2.55
CA THR A 358 -5.53 7.62 1.63
C THR A 358 -4.45 6.61 2.04
N GLN A 359 -4.60 5.95 3.19
CA GLN A 359 -3.63 4.96 3.68
C GLN A 359 -4.36 3.71 4.17
N VAL A 360 -3.94 2.55 3.70
CA VAL A 360 -4.33 1.23 4.23
C VAL A 360 -3.17 0.74 5.08
N THR A 361 -3.34 0.75 6.40
CA THR A 361 -2.27 0.56 7.38
C THR A 361 -2.14 -0.86 7.89
N GLY A 362 -3.24 -1.62 7.88
CA GLY A 362 -3.25 -3.01 8.34
C GLY A 362 -4.37 -3.83 7.74
N PHE A 363 -4.19 -5.15 7.70
CA PHE A 363 -5.23 -6.13 7.44
C PHE A 363 -5.43 -7.03 8.65
N GLY A 364 -6.68 -7.46 8.86
CA GLY A 364 -7.03 -8.43 9.90
C GLY A 364 -8.09 -9.39 9.42
N ARG A 365 -8.14 -10.57 10.05
CA ARG A 365 -9.13 -11.60 9.77
C ARG A 365 -10.01 -11.86 10.97
N GLY A 366 -11.31 -11.93 10.74
CA GLY A 366 -12.24 -12.47 11.70
C GLY A 366 -12.20 -14.02 11.76
N PRO A 367 -12.81 -14.63 12.80
CA PRO A 367 -12.74 -16.08 13.03
C PRO A 367 -13.45 -16.90 11.95
N LYS A 368 -14.32 -16.30 11.15
CA LYS A 368 -15.00 -16.96 10.01
C LYS A 368 -14.36 -16.63 8.67
N GLY A 369 -13.16 -16.02 8.70
CA GLY A 369 -12.41 -15.63 7.50
C GLY A 369 -12.82 -14.28 6.93
N GLU A 370 -13.65 -13.49 7.63
CA GLU A 370 -13.95 -12.11 7.24
C GLU A 370 -12.65 -11.29 7.16
N LEU A 371 -12.56 -10.43 6.16
CA LEU A 371 -11.39 -9.60 5.95
C LEU A 371 -11.69 -8.15 6.30
N TYR A 372 -10.79 -7.55 7.05
CA TYR A 372 -10.88 -6.17 7.51
C TYR A 372 -9.61 -5.41 7.15
N ALA A 373 -9.74 -4.09 7.00
CA ALA A 373 -8.63 -3.19 6.78
C ALA A 373 -8.73 -2.00 7.73
N THR A 374 -7.58 -1.59 8.27
CA THR A 374 -7.42 -0.32 9.01
C THR A 374 -6.83 0.75 8.11
N THR A 375 -7.11 2.00 8.44
CA THR A 375 -6.66 3.14 7.64
C THR A 375 -6.02 4.24 8.47
N GLY A 376 -5.22 5.07 7.78
CA GLY A 376 -4.64 6.32 8.28
C GLY A 376 -5.03 7.51 7.41
N ASN A 377 -4.72 8.74 7.87
CA ASN A 377 -5.25 10.01 7.35
C ASN A 377 -6.78 10.13 7.44
N ILE A 378 -7.34 9.43 8.26
CA ILE A 378 -8.55 9.24 9.05
C ILE A 378 -8.54 7.76 9.44
N GLY A 379 -8.43 7.49 10.74
CA GLY A 379 -8.36 6.14 11.30
C GLY A 379 -9.73 5.46 11.30
N LYS A 380 -9.96 4.60 10.33
CA LYS A 380 -11.21 3.85 10.15
C LYS A 380 -10.96 2.36 10.03
N VAL A 381 -12.00 1.58 10.27
CA VAL A 381 -12.02 0.15 9.98
C VAL A 381 -13.05 -0.13 8.91
N PHE A 382 -12.63 -0.85 7.90
CA PHE A 382 -13.48 -1.30 6.80
C PHE A 382 -13.55 -2.82 6.76
N ARG A 383 -14.69 -3.35 6.33
CA ARG A 383 -14.82 -4.75 5.94
C ARG A 383 -14.65 -4.85 4.42
N LEU A 384 -13.75 -5.72 3.96
CA LEU A 384 -13.52 -6.01 2.56
C LEU A 384 -14.26 -7.29 2.16
N GLY A 385 -15.21 -7.16 1.23
CA GLY A 385 -16.08 -8.26 0.81
C GLY A 385 -17.15 -8.63 1.87
N PRO A 386 -17.78 -9.83 1.78
CA PRO A 386 -17.53 -10.88 0.78
C PRO A 386 -18.18 -10.66 -0.60
N GLY A 387 -19.02 -9.66 -0.78
CA GLY A 387 -19.69 -9.37 -2.06
C GLY A 387 -18.91 -8.39 -2.92
N PHE A 388 -19.44 -8.19 -4.13
CA PHE A 388 -18.98 -7.16 -5.06
C PHE A 388 -19.95 -5.99 -5.07
N GLU A 389 -19.49 -4.84 -5.56
CA GLU A 389 -20.35 -3.70 -5.84
C GLU A 389 -21.43 -4.07 -6.86
N LYS A 390 -22.60 -3.45 -6.73
CA LYS A 390 -23.73 -3.73 -7.64
C LYS A 390 -23.54 -3.08 -9.00
N THR A 391 -22.88 -1.95 -9.03
CA THR A 391 -22.58 -1.16 -10.22
C THR A 391 -21.23 -0.49 -10.09
N GLY A 392 -20.56 -0.28 -11.22
CA GLY A 392 -19.34 0.50 -11.31
C GLY A 392 -19.39 1.37 -12.56
N SER A 393 -18.54 2.38 -12.62
CA SER A 393 -18.42 3.25 -13.79
C SER A 393 -16.98 3.57 -14.10
N PHE A 394 -16.71 3.71 -15.38
CA PHE A 394 -15.47 4.24 -15.91
C PHE A 394 -15.78 5.49 -16.73
N GLU A 395 -15.15 6.61 -16.43
CA GLU A 395 -15.19 7.82 -17.25
C GLU A 395 -13.80 8.02 -17.86
N SER A 396 -13.73 7.97 -19.19
CA SER A 396 -12.48 8.19 -19.91
C SER A 396 -11.99 9.63 -19.80
N PRO A 397 -10.70 9.89 -20.01
CA PRO A 397 -10.24 11.25 -20.28
C PRO A 397 -10.94 11.80 -21.53
N VAL A 398 -10.90 13.11 -21.70
CA VAL A 398 -11.38 13.78 -22.91
C VAL A 398 -10.47 13.43 -24.08
N LEU A 399 -11.04 12.92 -25.15
CA LEU A 399 -10.33 12.77 -26.42
C LEU A 399 -10.39 14.09 -27.18
N ASP A 400 -9.24 14.71 -27.41
CA ASP A 400 -9.11 15.84 -28.35
C ASP A 400 -8.82 15.29 -29.74
N ALA A 401 -9.75 15.50 -30.66
CA ALA A 401 -9.59 15.08 -32.04
C ALA A 401 -8.67 16.02 -32.86
N GLY A 402 -8.20 17.12 -32.27
CA GLY A 402 -7.33 18.10 -32.92
C GLY A 402 -7.97 18.90 -34.05
N ALA A 403 -9.09 18.41 -34.60
CA ALA A 403 -9.85 19.02 -35.69
C ALA A 403 -11.33 18.64 -35.56
N PHE A 404 -12.18 19.26 -36.39
CA PHE A 404 -13.56 18.84 -36.51
C PHE A 404 -13.61 17.38 -36.98
N ALA A 405 -14.28 16.54 -36.20
CA ALA A 405 -14.37 15.11 -36.43
C ALA A 405 -15.82 14.60 -36.36
N TYR A 406 -16.12 13.60 -37.16
CA TYR A 406 -17.33 12.81 -37.04
C TYR A 406 -17.03 11.56 -36.21
N TRP A 407 -17.82 11.35 -35.16
CA TRP A 407 -17.70 10.16 -34.33
C TRP A 407 -18.28 8.95 -35.06
N GLY A 408 -17.53 7.91 -35.11
CA GLY A 408 -17.92 6.67 -35.76
C GLY A 408 -18.59 5.69 -34.79
N ARG A 409 -18.24 4.41 -34.92
CA ARG A 409 -18.80 3.29 -34.16
C ARG A 409 -18.02 3.06 -32.85
N ILE A 410 -18.73 2.80 -31.77
CA ILE A 410 -18.16 2.29 -30.52
C ILE A 410 -18.40 0.79 -30.46
N THR A 411 -17.36 0.02 -30.14
CA THR A 411 -17.43 -1.40 -29.85
C THR A 411 -16.82 -1.68 -28.50
N TYR A 412 -17.37 -2.62 -27.75
CA TYR A 412 -16.78 -3.09 -26.49
C TYR A 412 -16.89 -4.60 -26.37
N ARG A 413 -16.02 -5.19 -25.54
CA ARG A 413 -16.08 -6.61 -25.17
C ARG A 413 -16.28 -6.68 -23.66
N GLY A 414 -17.24 -7.47 -23.22
CA GLY A 414 -17.50 -7.61 -21.79
C GLY A 414 -18.65 -8.55 -21.50
N LEU A 415 -18.79 -8.92 -20.25
CA LEU A 415 -19.88 -9.74 -19.72
C LEU A 415 -20.79 -8.87 -18.83
N GLY A 416 -22.06 -9.18 -18.81
CA GLY A 416 -23.06 -8.45 -18.02
C GLY A 416 -23.67 -7.26 -18.76
N LYS A 417 -24.44 -6.45 -18.03
CA LYS A 417 -25.11 -5.27 -18.58
C LYS A 417 -24.17 -4.08 -18.56
N ILE A 418 -23.76 -3.62 -19.74
CA ILE A 418 -22.93 -2.43 -19.92
C ILE A 418 -23.78 -1.36 -20.62
N THR A 419 -23.76 -0.13 -20.12
CA THR A 419 -24.38 1.02 -20.73
C THR A 419 -23.32 2.05 -21.04
N VAL A 420 -23.27 2.52 -22.27
CA VAL A 420 -22.28 3.52 -22.71
C VAL A 420 -22.97 4.86 -22.85
N TYR A 421 -22.33 5.88 -22.28
CA TYR A 421 -22.74 7.26 -22.38
C TYR A 421 -21.66 8.06 -23.09
N THR A 422 -22.08 9.03 -23.91
CA THR A 422 -21.16 9.96 -24.59
C THR A 422 -21.63 11.40 -24.42
N ARG A 423 -20.69 12.31 -24.45
CA ARG A 423 -20.93 13.75 -24.57
C ARG A 423 -19.79 14.38 -25.38
N SER A 424 -20.03 15.52 -25.99
CA SER A 424 -19.05 16.25 -26.78
C SER A 424 -19.10 17.75 -26.51
N GLY A 425 -18.01 18.45 -26.82
CA GLY A 425 -17.88 19.88 -26.66
C GLY A 425 -16.60 20.39 -27.30
N ASN A 426 -16.43 21.71 -27.30
CA ASN A 426 -15.31 22.39 -27.96
C ASN A 426 -14.23 22.88 -26.98
N ARG A 427 -14.19 22.32 -25.77
CA ARG A 427 -13.20 22.67 -24.75
C ARG A 427 -12.54 21.41 -24.20
N SER A 428 -11.29 21.55 -23.81
CA SER A 428 -10.50 20.46 -23.22
C SER A 428 -11.04 19.93 -21.88
N HIS A 429 -11.91 20.70 -21.20
CA HIS A 429 -12.54 20.29 -19.96
C HIS A 429 -14.05 20.36 -20.09
N PRO A 430 -14.79 19.33 -19.67
CA PRO A 430 -16.24 19.31 -19.66
C PRO A 430 -16.79 20.39 -18.73
N VAL A 431 -17.51 21.34 -19.29
CA VAL A 431 -18.17 22.44 -18.57
C VAL A 431 -19.60 22.58 -19.08
N SER A 432 -20.34 23.56 -18.61
CA SER A 432 -21.77 23.77 -18.92
C SER A 432 -22.09 23.91 -20.42
N ASN A 433 -21.10 24.16 -21.27
CA ASN A 433 -21.27 24.28 -22.73
C ASN A 433 -20.99 22.98 -23.52
N TRP A 434 -20.74 21.85 -22.82
CA TRP A 434 -20.74 20.54 -23.44
C TRP A 434 -22.17 20.04 -23.63
N SER A 435 -22.37 19.12 -24.59
CA SER A 435 -23.67 18.45 -24.76
C SER A 435 -24.06 17.71 -23.48
N PRO A 436 -25.38 17.50 -23.25
CA PRO A 436 -25.78 16.54 -22.24
C PRO A 436 -25.24 15.15 -22.55
N TRP A 437 -25.19 14.29 -21.54
CA TRP A 437 -24.87 12.89 -21.72
C TRP A 437 -25.98 12.23 -22.58
N ALA A 438 -25.57 11.54 -23.64
CA ALA A 438 -26.43 10.73 -24.49
C ALA A 438 -26.12 9.26 -24.25
N THR A 439 -27.17 8.45 -24.07
CA THR A 439 -27.01 6.99 -23.99
C THR A 439 -26.88 6.45 -25.40
N LEU A 440 -25.91 5.57 -25.63
CA LEU A 440 -25.77 4.84 -26.87
C LEU A 440 -26.60 3.55 -26.80
N GLU A 441 -27.42 3.31 -27.83
CA GLU A 441 -28.03 1.99 -28.05
C GLU A 441 -26.92 1.02 -28.45
N THR A 442 -26.68 0.02 -27.59
CA THR A 442 -25.62 -0.96 -27.81
C THR A 442 -26.23 -2.27 -28.30
N GLU A 443 -25.83 -2.71 -29.48
CA GLU A 443 -26.00 -4.11 -29.87
C GLU A 443 -24.96 -4.93 -29.08
N THR A 444 -25.42 -5.72 -28.11
CA THR A 444 -24.58 -6.60 -27.30
C THR A 444 -24.14 -7.79 -28.15
N SER A 445 -22.91 -7.79 -28.64
CA SER A 445 -22.27 -9.04 -29.05
C SER A 445 -21.57 -9.66 -27.82
N ALA A 446 -22.27 -10.54 -27.12
CA ALA A 446 -21.66 -11.39 -26.12
C ALA A 446 -20.77 -12.41 -26.83
N ALA A 447 -19.48 -12.09 -27.00
CA ALA A 447 -18.50 -13.11 -27.33
C ALA A 447 -18.06 -13.74 -26.00
N ALA A 448 -18.52 -14.95 -25.74
CA ALA A 448 -17.95 -15.80 -24.72
C ALA A 448 -16.45 -16.00 -25.12
N CYS A 449 -15.56 -15.63 -24.22
CA CYS A 449 -14.18 -16.09 -24.29
C CYS A 449 -14.09 -17.35 -23.44
N ASP A 450 -13.78 -18.48 -24.08
CA ASP A 450 -13.36 -19.72 -23.46
C ASP A 450 -12.01 -19.53 -22.72
#